data_d20727fdb8ffb5fec49487131b0fa434
#
_entry.id   d20727fdb8ffb5fec49487131b0fa434
#
_cell.length_a   1.000
_cell.length_b   1.000
_cell.length_c   1.000
_cell.angle_alpha   90.00
_cell.angle_beta   90.00
_cell.angle_gamma   90.00
#
_symmetry.space_group_name_H-M   'P 1'
#
loop_
_entity.id
_entity.type
_entity.pdbx_description
1 polymer ?
#
loop_
_entity_poly.entity_id
_entity_poly.type
_entity_poly.pdbx_seq_one_letter_code
_entity_poly.pdbx_strand_id
1 'polypeptide(L)'
;MLYEGDVRDFDYQTIESEVDLLAGGPPCQPFSIGGKHRGPLDERDMFPEVARAVRELKPKAILIENVRGLLRDAFSRYFEYILLQLSFPEIMAKNGEGWIEHLSRLERHQTKGKIQGLTYNVVFRSLNAANYGVPQKRERVIIVGFRSDLKIEWSFPDPSHTLDALLRDQWVTGEYWERHKVPVKFRPRLPDKMRARVDRLRVERTLFSANEKPWRTVRDAISDLPDPEVENTNRFHNHWLNSGARAYPGHTGSRLDEPAKTLKAGDHGVPGGENTLVKSDGSLRYFTVREGARLQTFPDEYVFHGAWSEAMRQLGNAVPGLLAESIAREIRQQLANLR
;
A
#
# COMPACT_ATOMS: atom_id res chain seq x y z
N MET A 1 16.81 13.52 13.19
CA MET A 1 17.43 14.31 12.09
C MET A 1 16.47 14.28 10.90
N LEU A 2 16.22 15.40 10.23
CA LEU A 2 15.51 15.48 8.96
C LEU A 2 16.53 15.95 7.91
N TYR A 3 16.61 15.24 6.77
CA TYR A 3 17.38 15.64 5.62
C TYR A 3 16.44 15.98 4.47
N GLU A 4 16.52 17.20 3.97
CA GLU A 4 15.79 17.66 2.80
C GLU A 4 16.76 17.79 1.63
N GLY A 5 16.75 16.79 0.72
CA GLY A 5 17.68 16.76 -0.41
C GLY A 5 17.53 15.50 -1.23
N ASP A 6 18.39 15.38 -2.22
CA ASP A 6 18.49 14.17 -3.03
C ASP A 6 19.19 13.07 -2.20
N VAL A 7 18.58 11.91 -2.12
CA VAL A 7 19.12 10.78 -1.36
C VAL A 7 20.48 10.31 -1.88
N ARG A 8 20.80 10.60 -3.15
CA ARG A 8 22.11 10.29 -3.76
C ARG A 8 23.24 11.07 -3.13
N ASP A 9 22.97 12.27 -2.61
CA ASP A 9 23.94 13.14 -1.97
C ASP A 9 24.01 12.91 -0.45
N PHE A 10 23.16 12.04 0.11
CA PHE A 10 23.12 11.78 1.55
C PHE A 10 24.31 10.92 1.99
N ASP A 11 25.03 11.40 3.01
CA ASP A 11 26.12 10.66 3.65
C ASP A 11 25.57 9.85 4.84
N TYR A 12 25.45 8.54 4.65
CA TYR A 12 24.95 7.62 5.70
C TYR A 12 25.93 7.47 6.87
N GLN A 13 27.20 7.86 6.74
CA GLN A 13 28.17 7.83 7.84
C GLN A 13 27.85 8.85 8.94
N THR A 14 27.00 9.83 8.65
CA THR A 14 26.49 10.79 9.65
C THR A 14 25.52 10.15 10.65
N ILE A 15 25.09 8.91 10.43
CA ILE A 15 24.24 8.15 11.33
C ILE A 15 25.13 7.28 12.23
N GLU A 16 25.42 7.77 13.43
CA GLU A 16 26.32 7.11 14.38
C GLU A 16 25.69 5.92 15.12
N SER A 17 24.37 5.83 15.15
CA SER A 17 23.63 4.78 15.87
C SER A 17 23.42 3.53 15.01
N GLU A 18 23.39 2.36 15.67
CA GLU A 18 22.94 1.12 15.01
C GLU A 18 21.49 1.28 14.51
N VAL A 19 21.24 0.87 13.27
CA VAL A 19 19.93 0.97 12.63
C VAL A 19 19.18 -0.35 12.78
N ASP A 20 18.08 -0.37 13.54
CA ASP A 20 17.24 -1.54 13.69
C ASP A 20 16.43 -1.81 12.41
N LEU A 21 15.86 -0.75 11.80
CA LEU A 21 15.02 -0.86 10.60
C LEU A 21 15.32 0.26 9.61
N LEU A 22 15.64 -0.11 8.37
CA LEU A 22 15.62 0.77 7.21
C LEU A 22 14.29 0.60 6.48
N ALA A 23 13.46 1.64 6.48
CA ALA A 23 12.18 1.63 5.76
C ALA A 23 12.15 2.68 4.64
N GLY A 24 11.58 2.34 3.47
CA GLY A 24 11.52 3.27 2.35
C GLY A 24 10.51 2.89 1.28
N GLY A 25 10.07 3.91 0.53
CA GLY A 25 9.24 3.77 -0.68
C GLY A 25 9.94 4.46 -1.85
N PRO A 26 10.90 3.81 -2.52
CA PRO A 26 11.59 4.41 -3.67
C PRO A 26 10.59 4.76 -4.78
N PRO A 27 10.83 5.81 -5.59
CA PRO A 27 9.92 6.24 -6.64
C PRO A 27 9.46 5.12 -7.55
N CYS A 28 8.13 5.02 -7.74
CA CYS A 28 7.48 3.97 -8.52
C CYS A 28 7.28 4.34 -10.00
N GLN A 29 7.58 5.57 -10.42
CA GLN A 29 7.28 6.06 -11.76
C GLN A 29 7.89 5.21 -12.90
N PRO A 30 9.11 4.64 -12.77
CA PRO A 30 9.65 3.72 -13.77
C PRO A 30 8.75 2.49 -14.01
N PHE A 31 7.96 2.06 -13.01
CA PHE A 31 7.21 0.80 -12.96
C PHE A 31 5.69 1.01 -12.92
N SER A 32 5.20 2.25 -12.82
CA SER A 32 3.76 2.55 -12.69
C SER A 32 3.00 2.33 -13.99
N ILE A 33 1.67 2.04 -13.88
CA ILE A 33 0.78 1.82 -15.05
C ILE A 33 0.67 3.08 -15.92
N GLY A 34 0.78 4.27 -15.35
CA GLY A 34 0.72 5.55 -16.05
C GLY A 34 2.07 6.07 -16.54
N GLY A 35 3.17 5.36 -16.28
CA GLY A 35 4.53 5.78 -16.67
C GLY A 35 4.91 5.36 -18.09
N LYS A 36 6.04 5.90 -18.59
CA LYS A 36 6.60 5.55 -19.90
C LYS A 36 7.29 4.18 -19.94
N HIS A 37 7.17 3.38 -18.88
CA HIS A 37 7.70 2.01 -18.74
C HIS A 37 9.20 1.85 -19.10
N ARG A 38 10.04 2.84 -18.79
CA ARG A 38 11.47 2.79 -19.07
C ARG A 38 12.26 1.86 -18.13
N GLY A 39 11.64 1.45 -17.00
CA GLY A 39 12.23 0.50 -16.06
C GLY A 39 13.63 0.93 -15.58
N PRO A 40 14.63 0.03 -15.68
CA PRO A 40 15.98 0.26 -15.18
C PRO A 40 16.78 1.38 -15.88
N LEU A 41 16.27 1.91 -16.99
CA LEU A 41 16.88 3.02 -17.74
C LEU A 41 16.32 4.39 -17.33
N ASP A 42 15.47 4.44 -16.33
CA ASP A 42 14.85 5.67 -15.84
C ASP A 42 15.74 6.26 -14.72
N GLU A 43 16.20 7.49 -14.89
CA GLU A 43 17.01 8.22 -13.89
C GLU A 43 16.33 8.37 -12.51
N ARG A 44 15.01 8.14 -12.45
CA ARG A 44 14.22 8.13 -11.21
C ARG A 44 14.24 6.79 -10.49
N ASP A 45 14.95 5.79 -11.01
CA ASP A 45 15.14 4.52 -10.32
C ASP A 45 16.07 4.71 -9.11
N MET A 46 15.49 4.59 -7.92
CA MET A 46 16.21 4.74 -6.66
C MET A 46 16.49 3.40 -5.95
N PHE A 47 16.27 2.26 -6.59
CA PHE A 47 16.65 0.97 -5.99
C PHE A 47 18.17 0.82 -5.80
N PRO A 48 19.03 1.33 -6.67
CA PRO A 48 20.47 1.36 -6.39
C PRO A 48 20.83 2.12 -5.10
N GLU A 49 20.11 3.21 -4.79
CA GLU A 49 20.30 3.98 -3.56
C GLU A 49 19.78 3.24 -2.33
N VAL A 50 18.69 2.47 -2.46
CA VAL A 50 18.24 1.57 -1.39
C VAL A 50 19.33 0.53 -1.08
N ALA A 51 19.93 -0.09 -2.11
CA ALA A 51 21.03 -1.06 -1.92
C ALA A 51 22.26 -0.41 -1.28
N ARG A 52 22.58 0.86 -1.65
CA ARG A 52 23.64 1.65 -1.02
C ARG A 52 23.35 1.88 0.46
N ALA A 53 22.15 2.33 0.80
CA ALA A 53 21.74 2.55 2.18
C ALA A 53 21.83 1.27 3.03
N VAL A 54 21.38 0.12 2.48
CA VAL A 54 21.49 -1.18 3.16
C VAL A 54 22.95 -1.56 3.41
N ARG A 55 23.82 -1.36 2.45
CA ARG A 55 25.24 -1.68 2.56
C ARG A 55 25.96 -0.81 3.60
N GLU A 56 25.68 0.49 3.61
CA GLU A 56 26.35 1.44 4.49
C GLU A 56 25.82 1.41 5.93
N LEU A 57 24.50 1.32 6.09
CA LEU A 57 23.86 1.30 7.42
C LEU A 57 23.82 -0.09 8.07
N LYS A 58 23.87 -1.16 7.29
CA LYS A 58 23.80 -2.56 7.75
C LYS A 58 22.62 -2.82 8.72
N PRO A 59 21.40 -2.35 8.41
CA PRO A 59 20.27 -2.42 9.32
C PRO A 59 19.97 -3.87 9.72
N LYS A 60 19.33 -4.08 10.89
CA LYS A 60 18.87 -5.42 11.29
C LYS A 60 17.73 -5.92 10.40
N ALA A 61 16.86 -4.99 9.98
CA ALA A 61 15.74 -5.27 9.09
C ALA A 61 15.61 -4.21 7.97
N ILE A 62 15.03 -4.63 6.85
CA ILE A 62 14.72 -3.79 5.68
C ILE A 62 13.22 -3.92 5.42
N LEU A 63 12.55 -2.79 5.15
CA LEU A 63 11.15 -2.74 4.72
C LEU A 63 11.01 -1.79 3.53
N ILE A 64 10.75 -2.32 2.35
CA ILE A 64 10.58 -1.52 1.13
C ILE A 64 9.17 -1.72 0.57
N GLU A 65 8.51 -0.62 0.29
CA GLU A 65 7.19 -0.60 -0.36
C GLU A 65 7.30 -0.13 -1.81
N ASN A 66 6.50 -0.74 -2.70
CA ASN A 66 6.34 -0.26 -4.07
C ASN A 66 4.98 -0.66 -4.66
N VAL A 67 4.68 -0.13 -5.83
CA VAL A 67 3.43 -0.44 -6.54
C VAL A 67 3.45 -1.85 -7.14
N ARG A 68 2.27 -2.47 -7.27
CA ARG A 68 2.12 -3.79 -7.92
C ARG A 68 2.71 -3.86 -9.33
N GLY A 69 2.81 -2.71 -10.03
CA GLY A 69 3.40 -2.64 -11.36
C GLY A 69 4.81 -3.20 -11.46
N LEU A 70 5.57 -3.20 -10.36
CA LEU A 70 6.91 -3.78 -10.27
C LEU A 70 6.92 -5.32 -10.52
N LEU A 71 5.81 -6.02 -10.26
CA LEU A 71 5.68 -7.47 -10.48
C LEU A 71 5.21 -7.86 -11.89
N ARG A 72 5.20 -6.95 -12.85
CA ARG A 72 4.83 -7.29 -14.23
C ARG A 72 5.93 -8.12 -14.88
N ASP A 73 5.53 -9.01 -15.79
CA ASP A 73 6.45 -9.87 -16.54
C ASP A 73 7.59 -9.09 -17.20
N ALA A 74 7.28 -7.90 -17.74
CA ALA A 74 8.28 -7.02 -18.35
C ALA A 74 9.39 -6.55 -17.38
N PHE A 75 9.14 -6.60 -16.08
CA PHE A 75 10.09 -6.18 -15.04
C PHE A 75 10.58 -7.34 -14.18
N SER A 76 10.19 -8.59 -14.46
CA SER A 76 10.51 -9.75 -13.63
C SER A 76 12.01 -9.92 -13.38
N ARG A 77 12.84 -9.80 -14.44
CA ARG A 77 14.30 -9.89 -14.31
C ARG A 77 14.91 -8.74 -13.51
N TYR A 78 14.34 -7.54 -13.64
CA TYR A 78 14.80 -6.40 -12.86
C TYR A 78 14.34 -6.48 -11.41
N PHE A 79 13.16 -7.03 -11.15
CA PHE A 79 12.71 -7.29 -9.79
C PHE A 79 13.59 -8.33 -9.09
N GLU A 80 13.97 -9.40 -9.79
CA GLU A 80 14.96 -10.38 -9.29
C GLU A 80 16.29 -9.70 -8.97
N TYR A 81 16.76 -8.80 -9.84
CA TYR A 81 17.96 -8.02 -9.60
C TYR A 81 17.88 -7.18 -8.32
N ILE A 82 16.75 -6.49 -8.06
CA ILE A 82 16.51 -5.76 -6.82
C ILE A 82 16.62 -6.69 -5.61
N LEU A 83 15.94 -7.84 -5.63
CA LEU A 83 15.97 -8.78 -4.51
C LEU A 83 17.40 -9.29 -4.23
N LEU A 84 18.16 -9.60 -5.26
CA LEU A 84 19.54 -10.08 -5.11
C LEU A 84 20.49 -8.98 -4.62
N GLN A 85 20.32 -7.73 -5.06
CA GLN A 85 21.08 -6.61 -4.50
C GLN A 85 20.82 -6.41 -3.00
N LEU A 86 19.55 -6.54 -2.58
CA LEU A 86 19.20 -6.47 -1.16
C LEU A 86 19.70 -7.68 -0.38
N SER A 87 19.74 -8.86 -0.99
CA SER A 87 20.26 -10.08 -0.37
C SER A 87 21.79 -10.06 -0.20
N PHE A 88 22.51 -9.44 -1.13
CA PHE A 88 23.98 -9.40 -1.19
C PHE A 88 24.52 -7.96 -1.40
N PRO A 89 24.28 -7.05 -0.47
CA PRO A 89 24.51 -5.62 -0.69
C PRO A 89 25.99 -5.24 -0.85
N GLU A 90 26.92 -6.08 -0.43
CA GLU A 90 28.38 -5.85 -0.61
C GLU A 90 28.87 -6.21 -2.02
N ILE A 91 28.06 -6.93 -2.82
CA ILE A 91 28.39 -7.23 -4.20
C ILE A 91 27.93 -6.08 -5.11
N MET A 92 28.72 -5.04 -5.16
CA MET A 92 28.44 -3.85 -5.97
C MET A 92 28.66 -4.10 -7.46
N ALA A 93 27.95 -3.35 -8.31
CA ALA A 93 28.27 -3.27 -9.73
C ALA A 93 29.68 -2.69 -9.93
N LYS A 94 30.43 -3.25 -10.89
CA LYS A 94 31.75 -2.74 -11.27
C LYS A 94 31.61 -1.53 -12.19
N ASN A 95 32.67 -0.71 -12.30
CA ASN A 95 32.66 0.40 -13.24
C ASN A 95 32.36 -0.09 -14.66
N GLY A 96 31.35 0.47 -15.30
CA GLY A 96 30.92 0.10 -16.65
C GLY A 96 30.12 -1.21 -16.76
N GLU A 97 29.89 -1.93 -15.65
CA GLU A 97 29.08 -3.16 -15.64
C GLU A 97 27.56 -2.81 -15.77
N GLY A 98 26.93 -3.37 -16.79
CA GLY A 98 25.46 -3.25 -16.94
C GLY A 98 24.70 -4.06 -15.89
N TRP A 99 23.46 -3.66 -15.58
CA TRP A 99 22.65 -4.33 -14.57
C TRP A 99 22.42 -5.83 -14.86
N ILE A 100 22.35 -6.26 -16.15
CA ILE A 100 22.21 -7.68 -16.54
C ILE A 100 23.45 -8.47 -16.21
N GLU A 101 24.64 -7.90 -16.46
CA GLU A 101 25.92 -8.54 -16.14
C GLU A 101 26.11 -8.66 -14.63
N HIS A 102 25.73 -7.59 -13.90
CA HIS A 102 25.73 -7.59 -12.44
C HIS A 102 24.74 -8.61 -11.87
N LEU A 103 23.51 -8.70 -12.40
CA LEU A 103 22.56 -9.75 -12.05
C LEU A 103 23.16 -11.15 -12.20
N SER A 104 23.77 -11.44 -13.37
CA SER A 104 24.38 -12.75 -13.61
C SER A 104 25.54 -13.06 -12.64
N ARG A 105 26.20 -12.03 -12.10
CA ARG A 105 27.23 -12.18 -11.08
C ARG A 105 26.65 -12.44 -9.70
N LEU A 106 25.55 -11.80 -9.36
CA LEU A 106 24.78 -12.04 -8.13
C LEU A 106 24.16 -13.45 -8.11
N GLU A 107 23.57 -13.90 -9.22
CA GLU A 107 23.04 -15.27 -9.38
C GLU A 107 24.13 -16.33 -9.17
N ARG A 108 25.31 -16.13 -9.77
CA ARG A 108 26.47 -17.01 -9.58
C ARG A 108 26.97 -17.02 -8.14
N HIS A 109 26.89 -15.88 -7.44
CA HIS A 109 27.27 -15.81 -6.03
C HIS A 109 26.29 -16.60 -5.16
N GLN A 110 25.01 -16.43 -5.39
CA GLN A 110 23.95 -17.15 -4.67
C GLN A 110 24.10 -18.68 -4.78
N THR A 111 24.50 -19.18 -5.97
CA THR A 111 24.64 -20.63 -6.23
C THR A 111 25.92 -21.26 -5.70
N LYS A 112 26.95 -20.49 -5.32
CA LYS A 112 28.26 -21.00 -4.88
C LYS A 112 28.29 -21.62 -3.48
N GLY A 113 27.23 -21.53 -2.71
CA GLY A 113 27.03 -22.23 -1.43
C GLY A 113 27.86 -21.78 -0.23
N LYS A 114 28.91 -20.96 -0.41
CA LYS A 114 29.66 -20.30 0.68
C LYS A 114 29.49 -18.81 0.57
N ILE A 115 28.46 -18.31 1.26
CA ILE A 115 28.18 -16.88 1.31
C ILE A 115 28.93 -16.30 2.51
N GLN A 116 29.86 -15.37 2.27
CA GLN A 116 30.58 -14.60 3.28
C GLN A 116 30.18 -13.14 3.20
N GLY A 117 30.27 -12.41 4.31
CA GLY A 117 29.96 -11.00 4.39
C GLY A 117 28.52 -10.69 4.80
N LEU A 118 28.11 -9.46 4.55
CA LEU A 118 26.78 -8.97 4.88
C LEU A 118 25.73 -9.57 3.93
N THR A 119 24.77 -10.29 4.49
CA THR A 119 23.66 -10.89 3.74
C THR A 119 22.33 -10.70 4.43
N TYR A 120 21.25 -10.72 3.62
CA TYR A 120 19.88 -10.62 4.10
C TYR A 120 19.02 -11.75 3.56
N ASN A 121 18.16 -12.28 4.42
CA ASN A 121 17.04 -13.16 4.04
C ASN A 121 15.90 -12.27 3.57
N VAL A 122 15.74 -12.12 2.25
CA VAL A 122 14.77 -11.21 1.64
C VAL A 122 13.55 -11.98 1.14
N VAL A 123 12.37 -11.55 1.54
CA VAL A 123 11.07 -12.09 1.08
C VAL A 123 10.17 -10.95 0.61
N PHE A 124 9.23 -11.24 -0.28
CA PHE A 124 8.27 -10.25 -0.74
C PHE A 124 6.87 -10.84 -0.85
N ARG A 125 5.86 -9.96 -0.80
CA ARG A 125 4.46 -10.32 -1.05
C ARG A 125 3.72 -9.13 -1.64
N SER A 126 2.79 -9.39 -2.57
CA SER A 126 1.77 -8.40 -2.95
C SER A 126 0.63 -8.46 -1.94
N LEU A 127 0.38 -7.38 -1.23
CA LEU A 127 -0.64 -7.28 -0.19
C LEU A 127 -1.76 -6.34 -0.65
N ASN A 128 -3.02 -6.73 -0.39
CA ASN A 128 -4.17 -5.85 -0.53
C ASN A 128 -4.50 -5.23 0.83
N ALA A 129 -4.44 -3.91 0.92
CA ALA A 129 -4.68 -3.17 2.16
C ALA A 129 -6.06 -3.48 2.79
N ALA A 130 -7.07 -3.78 1.97
CA ALA A 130 -8.39 -4.18 2.47
C ALA A 130 -8.36 -5.43 3.37
N ASN A 131 -7.40 -6.34 3.16
CA ASN A 131 -7.21 -7.53 3.98
C ASN A 131 -6.66 -7.22 5.38
N TYR A 132 -6.25 -5.98 5.62
CA TYR A 132 -5.69 -5.49 6.88
C TYR A 132 -6.54 -4.38 7.53
N GLY A 133 -7.83 -4.30 7.16
CA GLY A 133 -8.78 -3.38 7.75
C GLY A 133 -8.76 -1.96 7.16
N VAL A 134 -8.04 -1.74 6.08
CA VAL A 134 -8.09 -0.46 5.35
C VAL A 134 -9.36 -0.41 4.51
N PRO A 135 -10.17 0.67 4.55
CA PRO A 135 -11.40 0.79 3.76
C PRO A 135 -11.12 1.12 2.28
N GLN A 136 -10.08 0.50 1.72
CA GLN A 136 -9.62 0.73 0.35
C GLN A 136 -8.98 -0.53 -0.23
N LYS A 137 -9.35 -0.89 -1.46
CA LYS A 137 -8.64 -1.89 -2.26
C LYS A 137 -7.38 -1.24 -2.84
N ARG A 138 -6.24 -1.55 -2.23
CA ARG A 138 -4.94 -0.98 -2.61
C ARG A 138 -3.89 -2.08 -2.54
N GLU A 139 -3.38 -2.49 -3.68
CA GLU A 139 -2.33 -3.51 -3.75
C GLU A 139 -0.95 -2.87 -3.76
N ARG A 140 -0.06 -3.42 -2.91
CA ARG A 140 1.32 -2.98 -2.78
C ARG A 140 2.24 -4.17 -2.69
N VAL A 141 3.39 -4.05 -3.31
CA VAL A 141 4.51 -4.97 -3.14
C VAL A 141 5.28 -4.53 -1.91
N ILE A 142 5.40 -5.44 -0.98
CA ILE A 142 6.18 -5.24 0.24
C ILE A 142 7.36 -6.20 0.18
N ILE A 143 8.56 -5.68 0.34
CA ILE A 143 9.80 -6.44 0.44
C ILE A 143 10.30 -6.29 1.87
N VAL A 144 10.57 -7.39 2.53
CA VAL A 144 11.14 -7.42 3.89
C VAL A 144 12.41 -8.26 3.86
N GLY A 145 13.46 -7.77 4.49
CA GLY A 145 14.70 -8.50 4.66
C GLY A 145 15.17 -8.44 6.10
N PHE A 146 15.67 -9.54 6.63
CA PHE A 146 16.39 -9.58 7.90
C PHE A 146 17.83 -9.98 7.66
N ARG A 147 18.76 -9.33 8.37
CA ARG A 147 20.18 -9.65 8.31
C ARG A 147 20.39 -11.12 8.73
N SER A 148 21.10 -11.87 7.90
CA SER A 148 21.13 -13.34 8.00
C SER A 148 21.79 -13.87 9.27
N ASP A 149 22.74 -13.11 9.86
CA ASP A 149 23.39 -13.43 11.13
C ASP A 149 22.41 -13.49 12.32
N LEU A 150 21.27 -12.80 12.20
CA LEU A 150 20.24 -12.77 13.25
C LEU A 150 19.40 -14.06 13.28
N LYS A 151 19.46 -14.92 12.26
CA LYS A 151 18.74 -16.20 12.15
C LYS A 151 17.23 -16.07 12.38
N ILE A 152 16.65 -14.96 11.94
CA ILE A 152 15.20 -14.72 12.04
C ILE A 152 14.50 -15.46 10.91
N GLU A 153 13.52 -16.30 11.26
CA GLU A 153 12.51 -16.84 10.35
C GLU A 153 11.28 -15.96 10.42
N TRP A 154 10.93 -15.32 9.31
CA TRP A 154 9.83 -14.37 9.26
C TRP A 154 8.84 -14.66 8.13
N SER A 155 7.57 -14.44 8.40
CA SER A 155 6.49 -14.50 7.44
C SER A 155 5.62 -13.24 7.51
N PHE A 156 4.96 -12.91 6.40
CA PHE A 156 4.00 -11.81 6.39
C PHE A 156 2.81 -12.13 7.30
N PRO A 157 2.26 -11.10 8.00
CA PRO A 157 1.08 -11.27 8.83
C PRO A 157 -0.10 -11.83 8.01
N ASP A 158 -0.91 -12.66 8.65
CA ASP A 158 -2.10 -13.20 8.02
C ASP A 158 -3.17 -12.11 7.84
N PRO A 159 -3.98 -12.21 6.76
CA PRO A 159 -5.13 -11.33 6.58
C PRO A 159 -6.11 -11.42 7.75
N SER A 160 -6.50 -10.27 8.30
CA SER A 160 -7.49 -10.18 9.39
C SER A 160 -8.91 -9.87 8.88
N HIS A 161 -9.05 -9.42 7.64
CA HIS A 161 -10.30 -9.00 7.01
C HIS A 161 -10.46 -9.68 5.64
N THR A 162 -11.71 -10.06 5.30
CA THR A 162 -11.98 -10.74 4.03
C THR A 162 -13.20 -10.17 3.31
N LEU A 163 -13.21 -10.34 1.98
CA LEU A 163 -14.39 -10.01 1.17
C LEU A 163 -15.57 -10.93 1.50
N ASP A 164 -15.29 -12.21 1.81
CA ASP A 164 -16.36 -13.16 2.13
C ASP A 164 -17.08 -12.78 3.43
N ALA A 165 -16.35 -12.31 4.44
CA ALA A 165 -16.96 -11.78 5.65
C ALA A 165 -17.82 -10.53 5.37
N LEU A 166 -17.37 -9.61 4.48
CA LEU A 166 -18.19 -8.46 4.08
C LEU A 166 -19.46 -8.89 3.33
N LEU A 167 -19.33 -9.83 2.37
CA LEU A 167 -20.48 -10.33 1.62
C LEU A 167 -21.48 -11.05 2.53
N ARG A 168 -21.00 -11.78 3.54
CA ARG A 168 -21.83 -12.41 4.56
C ARG A 168 -22.57 -11.36 5.38
N ASP A 169 -21.86 -10.36 5.87
CA ASP A 169 -22.40 -9.25 6.67
C ASP A 169 -23.47 -8.45 5.89
N GLN A 170 -23.27 -8.23 4.60
CA GLN A 170 -24.21 -7.48 3.74
C GLN A 170 -25.40 -8.33 3.23
N TRP A 171 -25.17 -9.58 2.78
CA TRP A 171 -26.11 -10.30 1.94
C TRP A 171 -26.62 -11.62 2.53
N VAL A 172 -26.02 -12.08 3.64
CA VAL A 172 -26.46 -13.29 4.35
C VAL A 172 -27.12 -12.94 5.66
N THR A 173 -26.42 -12.22 6.55
CA THR A 173 -26.97 -11.79 7.85
C THR A 173 -27.71 -10.46 7.78
N GLY A 174 -27.24 -9.53 6.97
CA GLY A 174 -27.80 -8.19 6.85
C GLY A 174 -27.35 -7.21 7.94
N GLU A 175 -26.51 -7.63 8.88
CA GLU A 175 -26.03 -6.83 10.03
C GLU A 175 -25.33 -5.53 9.58
N TYR A 176 -24.65 -5.55 8.44
CA TYR A 176 -24.05 -4.37 7.84
C TYR A 176 -25.06 -3.23 7.66
N TRP A 177 -26.23 -3.55 7.09
CA TRP A 177 -27.26 -2.55 6.80
C TRP A 177 -27.92 -2.01 8.06
N GLU A 178 -28.06 -2.85 9.08
CA GLU A 178 -28.61 -2.47 10.40
C GLU A 178 -27.65 -1.55 11.14
N ARG A 179 -26.36 -1.93 11.20
CA ARG A 179 -25.30 -1.12 11.82
C ARG A 179 -25.21 0.28 11.21
N HIS A 180 -25.34 0.37 9.90
CA HIS A 180 -25.31 1.64 9.18
C HIS A 180 -26.67 2.31 9.02
N LYS A 181 -27.74 1.75 9.59
CA LYS A 181 -29.12 2.27 9.53
C LYS A 181 -29.58 2.56 8.08
N VAL A 182 -29.18 1.72 7.12
CA VAL A 182 -29.53 1.89 5.70
C VAL A 182 -30.92 1.31 5.45
N PRO A 183 -31.94 2.15 5.14
CA PRO A 183 -33.29 1.67 4.84
C PRO A 183 -33.28 0.73 3.62
N VAL A 184 -34.16 -0.28 3.62
CA VAL A 184 -34.22 -1.32 2.57
C VAL A 184 -34.31 -0.71 1.16
N LYS A 185 -35.06 0.36 0.98
CA LYS A 185 -35.25 1.06 -0.32
C LYS A 185 -33.96 1.67 -0.87
N PHE A 186 -32.95 1.92 -0.03
CA PHE A 186 -31.65 2.50 -0.42
C PHE A 186 -30.52 1.46 -0.46
N ARG A 187 -30.81 0.19 -0.08
CA ARG A 187 -29.81 -0.87 -0.20
C ARG A 187 -29.56 -1.20 -1.69
N PRO A 188 -28.31 -1.28 -2.14
CA PRO A 188 -28.02 -1.64 -3.54
C PRO A 188 -28.52 -3.07 -3.82
N ARG A 189 -28.66 -3.40 -5.10
CA ARG A 189 -28.88 -4.80 -5.51
C ARG A 189 -27.58 -5.57 -5.46
N LEU A 190 -27.66 -6.86 -5.09
CA LEU A 190 -26.52 -7.76 -5.15
C LEU A 190 -25.98 -7.80 -6.60
N PRO A 191 -24.70 -7.44 -6.84
CA PRO A 191 -24.11 -7.52 -8.18
C PRO A 191 -24.12 -8.97 -8.70
N ASP A 192 -24.53 -9.17 -9.97
CA ASP A 192 -24.66 -10.50 -10.55
C ASP A 192 -23.38 -11.34 -10.44
N LYS A 193 -22.23 -10.71 -10.65
CA LYS A 193 -20.92 -11.37 -10.49
C LYS A 193 -20.62 -11.89 -9.08
N MET A 194 -21.34 -11.43 -8.06
CA MET A 194 -21.17 -11.86 -6.66
C MET A 194 -22.24 -12.89 -6.23
N ARG A 195 -23.26 -13.12 -7.05
CA ARG A 195 -24.42 -13.95 -6.71
C ARG A 195 -24.01 -15.37 -6.33
N ALA A 196 -23.29 -16.07 -7.18
CA ALA A 196 -22.83 -17.44 -6.92
C ALA A 196 -21.96 -17.53 -5.64
N ARG A 197 -21.14 -16.50 -5.38
CA ARG A 197 -20.31 -16.45 -4.18
C ARG A 197 -21.17 -16.29 -2.92
N VAL A 198 -22.16 -15.41 -2.95
CA VAL A 198 -23.08 -15.21 -1.82
C VAL A 198 -23.94 -16.44 -1.58
N ASP A 199 -24.41 -17.12 -2.65
CA ASP A 199 -25.22 -18.35 -2.51
C ASP A 199 -24.39 -19.47 -1.85
N ARG A 200 -23.10 -19.61 -2.21
CA ARG A 200 -22.19 -20.50 -1.51
C ARG A 200 -22.06 -20.14 -0.03
N LEU A 201 -21.87 -18.84 0.29
CA LEU A 201 -21.74 -18.38 1.68
C LEU A 201 -22.99 -18.61 2.54
N ARG A 202 -24.18 -18.69 1.93
CA ARG A 202 -25.44 -19.04 2.62
C ARG A 202 -25.48 -20.49 3.07
N VAL A 203 -24.88 -21.39 2.29
CA VAL A 203 -24.86 -22.84 2.56
C VAL A 203 -23.72 -23.23 3.50
N GLU A 204 -22.58 -22.55 3.37
CA GLU A 204 -21.42 -22.81 4.21
C GLU A 204 -21.66 -22.35 5.65
N ARG A 205 -22.04 -23.30 6.54
CA ARG A 205 -21.95 -23.11 8.00
C ARG A 205 -20.49 -23.21 8.41
N THR A 206 -19.72 -22.15 8.23
CA THR A 206 -18.28 -22.20 8.50
C THR A 206 -17.99 -22.08 9.99
N LEU A 207 -17.53 -23.19 10.58
CA LEU A 207 -16.81 -23.21 11.86
C LEU A 207 -15.49 -22.42 11.82
N PHE A 208 -15.00 -22.09 10.62
CA PHE A 208 -13.69 -21.46 10.38
C PHE A 208 -13.73 -19.91 10.25
N SER A 209 -14.90 -19.30 10.14
CA SER A 209 -15.02 -17.83 9.92
C SER A 209 -15.14 -17.01 11.21
N ALA A 210 -15.04 -17.62 12.39
CA ALA A 210 -15.25 -16.93 13.66
C ALA A 210 -14.26 -15.78 13.94
N ASN A 211 -13.11 -15.77 13.27
CA ASN A 211 -12.07 -14.75 13.47
C ASN A 211 -11.89 -13.78 12.28
N GLU A 212 -12.56 -14.00 11.15
CA GLU A 212 -12.44 -13.13 9.98
C GLU A 212 -13.36 -11.92 10.10
N LYS A 213 -12.78 -10.73 10.02
CA LYS A 213 -13.53 -9.46 10.01
C LYS A 213 -13.97 -9.09 8.58
N PRO A 214 -15.12 -8.44 8.41
CA PRO A 214 -15.53 -7.92 7.12
C PRO A 214 -14.57 -6.84 6.61
N TRP A 215 -14.27 -6.84 5.31
CA TRP A 215 -13.62 -5.69 4.70
C TRP A 215 -14.36 -4.41 5.08
N ARG A 216 -13.62 -3.37 5.41
CA ARG A 216 -14.21 -2.06 5.70
C ARG A 216 -14.57 -1.35 4.40
N THR A 217 -15.70 -0.66 4.41
CA THR A 217 -16.25 0.07 3.26
C THR A 217 -15.94 1.56 3.36
N VAL A 218 -16.23 2.30 2.29
CA VAL A 218 -16.22 3.77 2.33
C VAL A 218 -17.14 4.27 3.43
N ARG A 219 -18.36 3.68 3.56
CA ARG A 219 -19.32 4.06 4.60
C ARG A 219 -18.74 3.87 5.99
N ASP A 220 -18.07 2.76 6.27
CA ASP A 220 -17.38 2.54 7.56
C ASP A 220 -16.36 3.63 7.91
N ALA A 221 -15.79 4.29 6.89
CA ALA A 221 -14.75 5.30 7.10
C ALA A 221 -15.30 6.71 7.28
N ILE A 222 -16.44 7.04 6.63
CA ILE A 222 -16.87 8.44 6.51
C ILE A 222 -18.30 8.74 6.99
N SER A 223 -19.06 7.74 7.45
CA SER A 223 -20.48 7.92 7.79
C SER A 223 -20.75 8.85 8.97
N ASP A 224 -19.77 9.11 9.81
CA ASP A 224 -19.84 10.04 10.95
C ASP A 224 -19.34 11.46 10.60
N LEU A 225 -18.80 11.66 9.40
CA LEU A 225 -18.46 12.99 8.91
C LEU A 225 -19.71 13.71 8.39
N PRO A 226 -19.83 15.03 8.61
CA PRO A 226 -20.91 15.82 8.02
C PRO A 226 -20.80 15.83 6.49
N ASP A 227 -21.95 15.91 5.79
CA ASP A 227 -21.93 16.02 4.33
C ASP A 227 -21.34 17.38 3.90
N PRO A 228 -20.22 17.40 3.16
CA PRO A 228 -19.54 18.65 2.79
C PRO A 228 -20.33 19.48 1.78
N GLU A 229 -21.41 18.96 1.18
CA GLU A 229 -22.27 19.70 0.24
C GLU A 229 -23.35 20.51 0.95
N VAL A 230 -23.74 20.14 2.17
CA VAL A 230 -24.90 20.74 2.86
C VAL A 230 -24.62 21.16 4.29
N GLU A 231 -23.56 20.69 4.93
CA GLU A 231 -23.28 20.91 6.34
C GLU A 231 -22.00 21.75 6.56
N ASN A 232 -21.93 22.39 7.73
CA ASN A 232 -20.71 23.06 8.17
C ASN A 232 -19.68 22.01 8.61
N THR A 233 -18.55 21.97 7.91
CA THR A 233 -17.48 21.00 8.11
C THR A 233 -16.30 21.54 8.91
N ASN A 234 -16.35 22.78 9.39
CA ASN A 234 -15.19 23.51 9.97
C ASN A 234 -14.57 22.83 11.20
N ARG A 235 -15.29 21.95 11.89
CA ARG A 235 -14.77 21.18 13.03
C ARG A 235 -13.80 20.06 12.65
N PHE A 236 -13.73 19.70 11.35
CA PHE A 236 -12.84 18.67 10.84
C PHE A 236 -11.77 19.27 9.95
N HIS A 237 -10.51 19.05 10.27
CA HIS A 237 -9.39 19.47 9.42
C HIS A 237 -9.48 18.83 8.04
N ASN A 238 -9.25 19.63 6.99
CA ASN A 238 -9.22 19.18 5.61
C ASN A 238 -10.56 18.57 5.08
N HIS A 239 -11.70 18.95 5.70
CA HIS A 239 -13.01 18.42 5.30
C HIS A 239 -13.87 19.52 4.64
N TRP A 240 -13.50 19.93 3.43
CA TRP A 240 -14.25 20.89 2.62
C TRP A 240 -14.50 20.32 1.23
N LEU A 241 -15.59 20.76 0.63
CA LEU A 241 -15.98 20.32 -0.71
C LEU A 241 -14.99 20.85 -1.75
N ASN A 242 -14.47 19.95 -2.59
CA ASN A 242 -13.86 20.28 -3.85
C ASN A 242 -14.87 20.04 -4.97
N SER A 243 -15.27 21.09 -5.68
CA SER A 243 -16.32 21.02 -6.70
C SER A 243 -15.83 20.54 -8.05
N GLY A 244 -16.75 20.25 -8.99
CA GLY A 244 -16.42 19.97 -10.39
C GLY A 244 -16.06 18.52 -10.70
N ALA A 245 -16.42 17.57 -9.84
CA ALA A 245 -16.23 16.15 -10.12
C ALA A 245 -17.00 15.72 -11.39
N ARG A 246 -16.34 14.94 -12.25
CA ARG A 246 -16.90 14.45 -13.52
C ARG A 246 -16.62 12.96 -13.69
N ALA A 247 -17.55 12.25 -14.35
CA ALA A 247 -17.31 10.90 -14.82
C ALA A 247 -16.44 10.90 -16.07
N TYR A 248 -15.52 9.95 -16.12
CA TYR A 248 -14.69 9.70 -17.31
C TYR A 248 -14.81 8.22 -17.71
N PRO A 249 -14.71 7.88 -18.99
CA PRO A 249 -14.69 6.49 -19.42
C PRO A 249 -13.63 5.67 -18.64
N GLY A 250 -14.06 4.56 -18.07
CA GLY A 250 -13.18 3.70 -17.26
C GLY A 250 -12.98 4.15 -15.79
N HIS A 251 -13.45 5.33 -15.40
CA HIS A 251 -13.37 5.85 -14.03
C HIS A 251 -14.77 5.96 -13.43
N THR A 252 -15.15 5.02 -12.60
CA THR A 252 -16.53 4.88 -12.09
C THR A 252 -16.73 5.31 -10.64
N GLY A 253 -15.71 5.91 -10.01
CA GLY A 253 -15.76 6.31 -8.60
C GLY A 253 -15.84 5.14 -7.61
N SER A 254 -15.89 5.46 -6.33
CA SER A 254 -16.03 4.50 -5.22
C SER A 254 -17.43 4.58 -4.65
N ARG A 255 -18.07 3.44 -4.39
CA ARG A 255 -19.40 3.35 -3.79
C ARG A 255 -19.30 3.29 -2.27
N LEU A 256 -20.30 3.81 -1.57
CA LEU A 256 -20.33 3.83 -0.10
C LEU A 256 -20.19 2.43 0.52
N ASP A 257 -20.85 1.43 -0.04
CA ASP A 257 -20.98 0.10 0.54
C ASP A 257 -19.93 -0.91 0.01
N GLU A 258 -18.88 -0.39 -0.59
CA GLU A 258 -17.70 -1.14 -1.02
C GLU A 258 -16.43 -0.49 -0.43
N PRO A 259 -15.31 -1.24 -0.29
CA PRO A 259 -14.02 -0.59 -0.08
C PRO A 259 -13.71 0.38 -1.22
N ALA A 260 -13.14 1.53 -0.90
CA ALA A 260 -12.74 2.49 -1.92
C ALA A 260 -11.81 1.87 -2.96
N LYS A 261 -11.84 2.40 -4.16
CA LYS A 261 -10.80 2.14 -5.15
C LYS A 261 -9.50 2.81 -4.71
N THR A 262 -8.38 2.36 -5.26
CA THR A 262 -7.08 2.97 -4.96
C THR A 262 -7.09 4.46 -5.24
N LEU A 263 -6.87 5.29 -4.21
CA LEU A 263 -6.63 6.71 -4.38
C LEU A 263 -5.35 6.92 -5.20
N LYS A 264 -5.43 7.80 -6.20
CA LYS A 264 -4.32 8.07 -7.13
C LYS A 264 -3.60 9.35 -6.74
N ALA A 265 -2.28 9.30 -6.82
CA ALA A 265 -1.38 10.44 -6.74
C ALA A 265 -1.18 11.06 -8.13
N GLY A 266 -2.22 11.48 -8.79
CA GLY A 266 -2.12 11.98 -10.15
C GLY A 266 -1.76 13.46 -10.21
N ASP A 267 -0.63 13.76 -10.86
CA ASP A 267 -0.19 15.13 -11.16
C ASP A 267 -0.97 15.76 -12.33
N HIS A 268 -1.74 14.97 -13.02
CA HIS A 268 -2.31 15.36 -14.31
C HIS A 268 -3.77 15.79 -14.22
N GLY A 269 -4.19 16.42 -13.11
CA GLY A 269 -5.54 16.97 -13.04
C GLY A 269 -6.63 15.99 -13.51
N VAL A 270 -6.25 14.72 -13.67
CA VAL A 270 -7.20 13.68 -14.00
C VAL A 270 -7.98 13.47 -12.74
N PRO A 271 -9.14 14.03 -12.66
CA PRO A 271 -10.11 13.62 -11.70
C PRO A 271 -10.44 12.17 -12.07
N GLY A 272 -9.49 11.28 -11.75
CA GLY A 272 -9.74 9.86 -11.91
C GLY A 272 -10.91 9.50 -11.02
N GLY A 273 -11.83 8.70 -11.51
CA GLY A 273 -12.96 8.24 -10.73
C GLY A 273 -12.60 7.55 -9.41
N GLU A 274 -11.33 7.26 -9.18
CA GLU A 274 -10.79 6.70 -7.95
C GLU A 274 -10.81 7.68 -6.77
N ASN A 275 -10.67 9.00 -7.05
CA ASN A 275 -10.73 10.06 -6.04
C ASN A 275 -12.16 10.62 -5.87
N THR A 276 -13.17 9.92 -6.40
CA THR A 276 -14.57 10.33 -6.36
C THR A 276 -15.44 9.34 -5.61
N LEU A 277 -16.45 9.87 -4.93
CA LEU A 277 -17.55 9.16 -4.31
C LEU A 277 -18.73 9.10 -5.28
N VAL A 278 -19.31 7.91 -5.45
CA VAL A 278 -20.61 7.72 -6.09
C VAL A 278 -21.67 7.76 -5.01
N LYS A 279 -22.54 8.79 -5.05
CA LYS A 279 -23.65 8.94 -4.10
C LYS A 279 -24.79 7.95 -4.41
N SER A 280 -25.75 7.83 -3.49
CA SER A 280 -26.88 6.90 -3.63
C SER A 280 -27.79 7.22 -4.83
N ASP A 281 -27.85 8.47 -5.26
CA ASP A 281 -28.56 8.92 -6.45
C ASP A 281 -27.78 8.74 -7.77
N GLY A 282 -26.55 8.22 -7.68
CA GLY A 282 -25.63 8.02 -8.82
C GLY A 282 -24.81 9.23 -9.20
N SER A 283 -25.02 10.39 -8.56
CA SER A 283 -24.18 11.57 -8.78
C SER A 283 -22.78 11.38 -8.19
N LEU A 284 -21.84 12.19 -8.64
CA LEU A 284 -20.43 12.11 -8.26
C LEU A 284 -20.00 13.39 -7.53
N ARG A 285 -19.19 13.22 -6.49
CA ARG A 285 -18.38 14.29 -5.94
C ARG A 285 -16.96 13.80 -5.66
N TYR A 286 -16.01 14.71 -5.57
CA TYR A 286 -14.70 14.36 -5.07
C TYR A 286 -14.79 13.99 -3.58
N PHE A 287 -13.92 13.04 -3.18
CA PHE A 287 -13.63 12.92 -1.75
C PHE A 287 -13.01 14.21 -1.24
N THR A 288 -13.39 14.64 -0.05
CA THR A 288 -12.62 15.64 0.67
C THR A 288 -11.26 15.05 1.05
N VAL A 289 -10.28 15.90 1.37
CA VAL A 289 -8.97 15.44 1.82
C VAL A 289 -9.11 14.60 3.11
N ARG A 290 -10.01 14.99 4.03
CA ARG A 290 -10.29 14.22 5.27
C ARG A 290 -10.87 12.84 4.97
N GLU A 291 -11.82 12.75 4.06
CA GLU A 291 -12.35 11.45 3.64
C GLU A 291 -11.26 10.57 3.02
N GLY A 292 -10.44 11.14 2.14
CA GLY A 292 -9.28 10.45 1.57
C GLY A 292 -8.27 9.99 2.63
N ALA A 293 -8.03 10.83 3.65
CA ALA A 293 -7.17 10.50 4.78
C ALA A 293 -7.70 9.31 5.59
N ARG A 294 -9.01 9.29 5.90
CA ARG A 294 -9.65 8.16 6.58
C ARG A 294 -9.66 6.89 5.73
N LEU A 295 -9.80 7.00 4.41
CA LEU A 295 -9.68 5.86 3.50
C LEU A 295 -8.25 5.28 3.45
N GLN A 296 -7.24 6.08 3.80
CA GLN A 296 -5.85 5.67 3.98
C GLN A 296 -5.52 5.40 5.46
N THR A 297 -6.52 5.45 6.34
CA THR A 297 -6.39 5.21 7.78
C THR A 297 -5.43 6.16 8.50
N PHE A 298 -5.33 7.41 8.05
CA PHE A 298 -4.70 8.49 8.81
C PHE A 298 -5.62 8.93 9.95
N PRO A 299 -5.07 9.28 11.12
CA PRO A 299 -5.85 9.82 12.24
C PRO A 299 -6.42 11.21 11.91
N ASP A 300 -7.52 11.60 12.57
CA ASP A 300 -8.21 12.85 12.28
C ASP A 300 -7.40 14.11 12.67
N GLU A 301 -6.48 13.97 13.59
CA GLU A 301 -5.56 15.02 14.04
C GLU A 301 -4.47 15.34 13.01
N TYR A 302 -4.25 14.43 12.05
CA TYR A 302 -3.24 14.66 11.01
C TYR A 302 -3.75 15.71 10.01
N VAL A 303 -3.02 16.79 9.86
CA VAL A 303 -3.36 17.91 8.98
C VAL A 303 -2.54 17.84 7.69
N PHE A 304 -3.23 17.83 6.56
CA PHE A 304 -2.61 17.95 5.24
C PHE A 304 -2.51 19.40 4.83
N HIS A 305 -1.38 19.79 4.29
CA HIS A 305 -1.10 21.14 3.84
C HIS A 305 -1.15 21.24 2.31
N GLY A 306 -1.50 22.44 1.82
CA GLY A 306 -1.57 22.73 0.40
C GLY A 306 -2.97 22.61 -0.21
N ALA A 307 -3.04 22.75 -1.53
CA ALA A 307 -4.29 22.62 -2.28
C ALA A 307 -4.81 21.16 -2.25
N TRP A 308 -6.09 21.00 -2.56
CA TRP A 308 -6.71 19.65 -2.61
C TRP A 308 -5.92 18.65 -3.46
N SER A 309 -5.47 19.05 -4.66
CA SER A 309 -4.69 18.21 -5.55
C SER A 309 -3.37 17.76 -4.93
N GLU A 310 -2.69 18.65 -4.21
CA GLU A 310 -1.43 18.36 -3.52
C GLU A 310 -1.65 17.40 -2.34
N ALA A 311 -2.67 17.64 -1.53
CA ALA A 311 -3.04 16.75 -0.42
C ALA A 311 -3.45 15.36 -0.94
N MET A 312 -4.23 15.28 -2.03
CA MET A 312 -4.60 14.01 -2.65
C MET A 312 -3.39 13.30 -3.29
N ARG A 313 -2.39 14.05 -3.77
CA ARG A 313 -1.11 13.49 -4.25
C ARG A 313 -0.34 12.84 -3.09
N GLN A 314 -0.25 13.52 -1.95
CA GLN A 314 0.36 12.96 -0.74
C GLN A 314 -0.36 11.67 -0.30
N LEU A 315 -1.70 11.70 -0.22
CA LEU A 315 -2.51 10.53 0.11
C LEU A 315 -2.34 9.39 -0.89
N GLY A 316 -2.33 9.70 -2.18
CA GLY A 316 -2.15 8.70 -3.24
C GLY A 316 -0.77 8.02 -3.21
N ASN A 317 0.27 8.70 -2.73
CA ASN A 317 1.62 8.14 -2.54
C ASN A 317 1.77 7.38 -1.22
N ALA A 318 0.95 7.68 -0.22
CA ALA A 318 1.10 7.11 1.11
C ALA A 318 0.83 5.60 1.16
N VAL A 319 1.52 4.93 2.07
CA VAL A 319 1.15 3.59 2.54
C VAL A 319 0.04 3.72 3.57
N PRO A 320 -1.08 2.98 3.46
CA PRO A 320 -2.14 3.04 4.46
C PRO A 320 -1.64 2.67 5.86
N GLY A 321 -2.02 3.48 6.87
CA GLY A 321 -1.51 3.34 8.23
C GLY A 321 -1.71 1.95 8.83
N LEU A 322 -2.91 1.36 8.73
CA LEU A 322 -3.18 0.02 9.26
C LEU A 322 -2.38 -1.09 8.56
N LEU A 323 -2.11 -0.96 7.25
CA LEU A 323 -1.26 -1.92 6.55
C LEU A 323 0.18 -1.80 7.04
N ALA A 324 0.70 -0.57 7.15
CA ALA A 324 2.05 -0.32 7.66
C ALA A 324 2.19 -0.80 9.11
N GLU A 325 1.21 -0.53 9.97
CA GLU A 325 1.17 -0.99 11.35
C GLU A 325 1.21 -2.51 11.46
N SER A 326 0.41 -3.21 10.66
CA SER A 326 0.37 -4.69 10.68
C SER A 326 1.74 -5.29 10.38
N ILE A 327 2.45 -4.76 9.38
CA ILE A 327 3.79 -5.24 9.00
C ILE A 327 4.83 -4.84 10.05
N ALA A 328 4.80 -3.58 10.50
CA ALA A 328 5.77 -3.06 11.46
C ALA A 328 5.67 -3.77 12.82
N ARG A 329 4.48 -4.19 13.23
CA ARG A 329 4.25 -4.95 14.46
C ARG A 329 4.97 -6.29 14.42
N GLU A 330 4.86 -7.03 13.30
CA GLU A 330 5.56 -8.31 13.12
C GLU A 330 7.08 -8.12 13.10
N ILE A 331 7.58 -7.11 12.37
CA ILE A 331 9.02 -6.80 12.35
C ILE A 331 9.52 -6.46 13.76
N ARG A 332 8.78 -5.61 14.49
CA ARG A 332 9.13 -5.23 15.86
C ARG A 332 9.17 -6.43 16.81
N GLN A 333 8.22 -7.35 16.69
CA GLN A 333 8.19 -8.56 17.51
C GLN A 333 9.45 -9.41 17.31
N GLN A 334 9.88 -9.59 16.08
CA GLN A 334 11.10 -10.35 15.76
C GLN A 334 12.35 -9.65 16.32
N LEU A 335 12.46 -8.34 16.13
CA LEU A 335 13.61 -7.57 16.66
C LEU A 335 13.63 -7.51 18.18
N ALA A 336 12.47 -7.51 18.85
CA ALA A 336 12.40 -7.54 20.32
C ALA A 336 12.87 -8.88 20.90
N ASN A 337 12.70 -9.98 20.19
CA ASN A 337 13.17 -11.31 20.61
C ASN A 337 14.69 -11.49 20.54
N LEU A 338 15.42 -10.53 19.95
CA LEU A 338 16.88 -10.53 19.88
C LEU A 338 17.54 -9.93 21.15
N ARG A 339 16.76 -9.31 22.02
CA ARG A 339 17.20 -8.72 23.31
C ARG A 339 17.00 -9.70 24.42
#